data_f19c2fb15c208eb242f7c1eb920e4751
#
_entry.id   f19c2fb15c208eb242f7c1eb920e4751
#
_cell.length_a   1.000
_cell.length_b   1.000
_cell.length_c   1.000
_cell.angle_alpha   90.00
_cell.angle_beta   90.00
_cell.angle_gamma   90.00
#
_symmetry.space_group_name_H-M   'P 1'
#
loop_
_entity.id
_entity.type
_entity.pdbx_description
1 polymer ?
#
loop_
_entity_poly.entity_id
_entity_poly.type
_entity_poly.pdbx_seq_one_letter_code
_entity_poly.pdbx_strand_id
1 'polypeptide(L)'
;MGFEVTRRRFFKLLAALSAASNLPSRDRASAAQALPSGVKTVNRKNLVATQVKAYAWQDEGIDALLDNLQEKGNVNTVFAFTFNSEATDVSGKIPLPDHGTYSRAHPEIGGAFYDYDPKYFAGTRLKDFHAASSFNVIGEVAPKMKSRGMDFFAWDYNNTNANMMRLIPGFAEVAEIDVYGKRTDGACWNHPDYRALLIGRIESYLSGYPDLVAGIIWGCERMGPLDNLIGGGWATTGICCFCPYCLDKARDRDISIERAREGFIKLDRLFQAAGDGKRPADGYFVTFWRILLDYPEVLAWHKMWNDSYHEIRSALYGTAKTLAPQKPFGFHMVQNITFSPFYSAADNYATIKNYADFIKIATYNNAGGGRMTGFIQRLCATIFADAKPEELTPLYMKMMGYDEAPFGELAATGLSVDYIARETKRAIADTGHSIQIYPSVDIDVPVQPGWKQTTPEGVKAEVRAAFAAGADGVVLSREYTEMWLKNLAAAGDATREIFAKP
;
A
#
# COMPACT_ATOMS: atom_id res chain seq x y z
N MET A 1 -29.39 -21.74 -10.94
CA MET A 1 -30.03 -21.67 -9.60
C MET A 1 -29.03 -21.22 -8.49
N GLY A 2 -27.76 -21.52 -8.54
CA GLY A 2 -26.77 -21.13 -7.49
C GLY A 2 -26.45 -19.63 -7.41
N PHE A 3 -26.49 -18.91 -8.52
CA PHE A 3 -26.11 -17.49 -8.60
C PHE A 3 -27.12 -16.53 -7.93
N GLU A 4 -28.38 -16.84 -7.95
CA GLU A 4 -29.41 -15.99 -7.35
C GLU A 4 -29.43 -16.06 -5.82
N VAL A 5 -29.04 -17.18 -5.24
CA VAL A 5 -28.94 -17.37 -3.80
C VAL A 5 -27.79 -16.58 -3.20
N THR A 6 -26.65 -16.49 -3.91
CA THR A 6 -25.47 -15.74 -3.47
C THR A 6 -25.73 -14.23 -3.51
N ARG A 7 -26.40 -13.75 -4.55
CA ARG A 7 -26.78 -12.34 -4.71
C ARG A 7 -27.78 -11.89 -3.64
N ARG A 8 -28.78 -12.70 -3.31
CA ARG A 8 -29.74 -12.40 -2.22
C ARG A 8 -29.09 -12.40 -0.83
N ARG A 9 -28.10 -13.24 -0.60
CA ARG A 9 -27.29 -13.20 0.64
C ARG A 9 -26.42 -11.96 0.72
N PHE A 10 -25.82 -11.55 -0.40
CA PHE A 10 -25.00 -10.35 -0.49
C PHE A 10 -25.81 -9.07 -0.23
N PHE A 11 -27.00 -8.91 -0.87
CA PHE A 11 -27.87 -7.77 -0.61
C PHE A 11 -28.44 -7.77 0.80
N LYS A 12 -28.69 -8.93 1.42
CA LYS A 12 -29.04 -9.02 2.83
C LYS A 12 -27.89 -8.63 3.75
N LEU A 13 -26.65 -8.91 3.38
CA LEU A 13 -25.46 -8.48 4.13
C LEU A 13 -25.23 -6.96 3.99
N LEU A 14 -25.42 -6.40 2.78
CA LEU A 14 -25.36 -4.95 2.54
C LEU A 14 -26.53 -4.22 3.25
N ALA A 15 -27.73 -4.78 3.25
CA ALA A 15 -28.86 -4.23 4.00
C ALA A 15 -28.65 -4.32 5.52
N ALA A 16 -27.99 -5.38 6.01
CA ALA A 16 -27.61 -5.50 7.42
C ALA A 16 -26.50 -4.51 7.80
N LEU A 17 -25.56 -4.24 6.89
CA LEU A 17 -24.52 -3.22 7.07
C LEU A 17 -25.08 -1.80 7.03
N SER A 18 -26.08 -1.54 6.19
CA SER A 18 -26.78 -0.24 6.16
C SER A 18 -27.76 -0.07 7.35
N ALA A 19 -28.36 -1.14 7.84
CA ALA A 19 -29.17 -1.12 9.06
C ALA A 19 -28.32 -0.91 10.33
N ALA A 20 -27.08 -1.42 10.34
CA ALA A 20 -26.13 -1.17 11.43
C ALA A 20 -25.63 0.30 11.50
N SER A 21 -25.79 1.07 10.41
CA SER A 21 -25.44 2.51 10.39
C SER A 21 -26.43 3.38 11.19
N ASN A 22 -27.60 2.87 11.54
CA ASN A 22 -28.63 3.59 12.28
C ASN A 22 -28.70 3.23 13.78
N LEU A 23 -27.72 2.47 14.31
CA LEU A 23 -27.64 2.15 15.74
C LEU A 23 -26.87 3.24 16.52
N PRO A 24 -27.28 3.55 17.77
CA PRO A 24 -26.55 4.49 18.61
C PRO A 24 -25.12 4.01 18.90
N SER A 25 -24.20 4.96 19.07
CA SER A 25 -22.74 4.78 19.08
C SER A 25 -22.16 3.74 20.06
N ARG A 26 -22.92 3.28 21.06
CA ARG A 26 -22.47 2.25 22.01
C ARG A 26 -22.53 0.81 21.47
N ASP A 27 -23.38 0.54 20.47
CA ASP A 27 -23.55 -0.80 19.93
C ASP A 27 -22.76 -1.04 18.63
N ARG A 28 -22.14 -0.01 18.07
CA ARG A 28 -21.34 -0.13 16.83
C ARG A 28 -20.05 -0.89 16.99
N ALA A 29 -19.48 -0.95 18.19
CA ALA A 29 -18.26 -1.69 18.47
C ALA A 29 -18.46 -3.23 18.46
N SER A 30 -19.72 -3.71 18.60
CA SER A 30 -20.03 -5.14 18.61
C SER A 30 -20.57 -5.66 17.27
N ALA A 31 -20.89 -4.78 16.32
CA ALA A 31 -21.43 -5.14 15.01
C ALA A 31 -20.36 -5.43 13.93
N ALA A 32 -19.08 -5.44 14.29
CA ALA A 32 -18.06 -6.17 13.54
C ALA A 32 -18.37 -7.66 13.73
N GLN A 33 -19.34 -8.19 12.96
CA GLN A 33 -19.68 -9.61 12.98
C GLN A 33 -18.40 -10.40 12.78
N ALA A 34 -18.04 -11.19 13.78
CA ALA A 34 -17.01 -12.20 13.68
C ALA A 34 -17.27 -13.02 12.40
N LEU A 35 -16.36 -12.94 11.45
CA LEU A 35 -16.34 -13.86 10.32
C LEU A 35 -16.40 -15.29 10.87
N PRO A 36 -17.01 -16.26 10.16
CA PRO A 36 -17.13 -17.61 10.67
C PRO A 36 -15.76 -18.11 11.12
N SER A 37 -15.58 -18.28 12.41
CA SER A 37 -14.40 -18.86 13.00
C SER A 37 -14.30 -20.31 12.52
N GLY A 38 -13.32 -20.61 11.66
CA GLY A 38 -13.05 -22.00 11.28
C GLY A 38 -12.48 -22.27 9.90
N VAL A 39 -12.39 -21.29 8.99
CA VAL A 39 -11.69 -21.52 7.72
C VAL A 39 -10.20 -21.28 7.94
N LYS A 40 -9.43 -22.36 8.08
CA LYS A 40 -7.97 -22.27 8.06
C LYS A 40 -7.54 -21.81 6.68
N THR A 41 -7.08 -20.56 6.56
CA THR A 41 -6.30 -20.13 5.41
C THR A 41 -5.10 -21.05 5.24
N VAL A 42 -4.74 -21.35 3.99
CA VAL A 42 -3.53 -22.12 3.70
C VAL A 42 -2.34 -21.33 4.25
N ASN A 43 -1.79 -21.79 5.36
CA ASN A 43 -0.67 -21.16 6.04
C ASN A 43 0.59 -21.43 5.22
N ARG A 44 0.97 -20.52 4.31
CA ARG A 44 2.21 -20.63 3.54
C ARG A 44 3.38 -20.09 4.35
N LYS A 45 3.99 -20.96 5.11
CA LYS A 45 5.35 -20.72 5.60
C LYS A 45 6.31 -20.82 4.42
N ASN A 46 7.42 -20.07 4.49
CA ASN A 46 8.47 -20.07 3.48
C ASN A 46 8.04 -19.45 2.12
N LEU A 47 7.15 -18.46 2.14
CA LEU A 47 6.86 -17.70 0.93
C LEU A 47 8.09 -16.89 0.51
N VAL A 48 8.48 -17.03 -0.75
CA VAL A 48 9.43 -16.14 -1.42
C VAL A 48 8.70 -15.55 -2.61
N ALA A 49 8.32 -14.29 -2.49
CA ALA A 49 7.55 -13.61 -3.52
C ALA A 49 8.36 -12.49 -4.18
N THR A 50 7.92 -12.07 -5.36
CA THR A 50 8.34 -10.82 -6.00
C THR A 50 7.19 -10.18 -6.74
N GLN A 51 7.33 -8.89 -7.07
CA GLN A 51 6.35 -8.13 -7.83
C GLN A 51 6.78 -8.06 -9.29
N VAL A 52 5.86 -8.28 -10.23
CA VAL A 52 6.16 -8.24 -11.65
C VAL A 52 5.10 -7.46 -12.41
N LYS A 53 5.53 -6.41 -13.11
CA LYS A 53 4.68 -5.60 -13.99
C LYS A 53 4.40 -6.31 -15.32
N ALA A 54 3.29 -5.94 -15.96
CA ALA A 54 2.82 -6.59 -17.19
C ALA A 54 3.84 -6.55 -18.33
N TYR A 55 4.53 -5.42 -18.51
CA TYR A 55 5.51 -5.27 -19.59
C TYR A 55 6.74 -6.19 -19.44
N ALA A 56 7.11 -6.56 -18.20
CA ALA A 56 8.24 -7.47 -17.99
C ALA A 56 8.04 -8.82 -18.68
N TRP A 57 6.82 -9.35 -18.60
CA TRP A 57 6.46 -10.60 -19.25
C TRP A 57 6.52 -10.54 -20.77
N GLN A 58 6.16 -9.38 -21.34
CA GLN A 58 6.17 -9.17 -22.78
C GLN A 58 7.60 -8.99 -23.31
N ASP A 59 8.46 -8.32 -22.56
CA ASP A 59 9.82 -7.98 -23.00
C ASP A 59 10.79 -9.13 -22.88
N GLU A 60 10.84 -9.78 -21.74
CA GLU A 60 11.77 -10.89 -21.48
C GLU A 60 11.21 -12.23 -21.96
N GLY A 61 9.89 -12.33 -22.06
CA GLY A 61 9.17 -13.58 -22.31
C GLY A 61 8.87 -14.32 -21.00
N ILE A 62 7.66 -14.90 -20.94
CA ILE A 62 7.13 -15.48 -19.70
C ILE A 62 8.04 -16.58 -19.15
N ASP A 63 8.50 -17.50 -20.01
CA ASP A 63 9.27 -18.65 -19.56
C ASP A 63 10.66 -18.26 -19.06
N ALA A 64 11.37 -17.37 -19.78
CA ALA A 64 12.69 -16.89 -19.37
C ALA A 64 12.62 -16.11 -18.02
N LEU A 65 11.60 -15.28 -17.85
CA LEU A 65 11.39 -14.57 -16.59
C LEU A 65 11.09 -15.53 -15.44
N LEU A 66 10.23 -16.53 -15.65
CA LEU A 66 9.93 -17.54 -14.64
C LEU A 66 11.15 -18.40 -14.28
N ASP A 67 12.01 -18.72 -15.25
CA ASP A 67 13.28 -19.42 -15.01
C ASP A 67 14.20 -18.58 -14.10
N ASN A 68 14.36 -17.29 -14.39
CA ASN A 68 15.14 -16.40 -13.54
C ASN A 68 14.57 -16.33 -12.12
N LEU A 69 13.25 -16.21 -11.97
CA LEU A 69 12.61 -16.14 -10.66
C LEU A 69 12.80 -17.44 -9.86
N GLN A 70 12.57 -18.59 -10.47
CA GLN A 70 12.67 -19.89 -9.80
C GLN A 70 14.12 -20.27 -9.52
N GLU A 71 14.97 -20.28 -10.55
CA GLU A 71 16.31 -20.82 -10.46
C GLU A 71 17.26 -19.89 -9.68
N LYS A 72 17.21 -18.58 -9.98
CA LYS A 72 18.03 -17.60 -9.27
C LYS A 72 17.40 -17.17 -7.94
N GLY A 73 16.16 -16.68 -7.98
CA GLY A 73 15.50 -16.07 -6.84
C GLY A 73 14.90 -17.02 -5.81
N ASN A 74 14.79 -18.34 -6.14
CA ASN A 74 14.04 -19.30 -5.32
C ASN A 74 12.59 -18.85 -5.09
N VAL A 75 12.03 -18.08 -6.03
CA VAL A 75 10.68 -17.50 -5.95
C VAL A 75 9.65 -18.60 -6.17
N ASN A 76 8.67 -18.67 -5.29
CA ASN A 76 7.56 -19.61 -5.38
C ASN A 76 6.20 -18.93 -5.54
N THR A 77 6.14 -17.62 -5.43
CA THR A 77 4.92 -16.81 -5.54
C THR A 77 5.22 -15.52 -6.29
N VAL A 78 4.35 -15.15 -7.22
CA VAL A 78 4.46 -13.85 -7.89
C VAL A 78 3.25 -12.99 -7.57
N PHE A 79 3.49 -11.77 -7.15
CA PHE A 79 2.51 -10.70 -7.08
C PHE A 79 2.50 -10.00 -8.44
N ALA A 80 1.68 -10.50 -9.36
CA ALA A 80 1.60 -10.00 -10.71
C ALA A 80 0.64 -8.81 -10.80
N PHE A 81 1.11 -7.69 -11.32
CA PHE A 81 0.26 -6.51 -11.51
C PHE A 81 -0.87 -6.82 -12.48
N THR A 82 -2.06 -7.01 -11.96
CA THR A 82 -3.29 -7.19 -12.73
C THR A 82 -4.00 -5.86 -12.98
N PHE A 83 -3.76 -4.88 -12.12
CA PHE A 83 -4.16 -3.50 -12.32
C PHE A 83 -3.03 -2.58 -11.86
N ASN A 84 -2.70 -1.59 -12.69
CA ASN A 84 -1.73 -0.55 -12.36
C ASN A 84 -2.29 0.82 -12.71
N SER A 85 -2.28 1.73 -11.73
CA SER A 85 -2.71 3.12 -11.91
C SER A 85 -1.60 4.03 -12.41
N GLU A 86 -0.36 3.58 -12.39
CA GLU A 86 0.78 4.38 -12.82
C GLU A 86 0.90 4.37 -14.34
N ALA A 87 0.99 5.56 -14.94
CA ALA A 87 1.60 5.69 -16.25
C ALA A 87 3.10 5.66 -16.02
N THR A 88 3.70 4.51 -16.23
CA THR A 88 5.13 4.49 -16.37
C THR A 88 5.45 4.88 -17.81
N ASP A 89 5.84 6.12 -17.99
CA ASP A 89 6.63 6.46 -19.17
C ASP A 89 7.99 5.81 -18.98
N VAL A 90 8.05 4.52 -19.25
CA VAL A 90 9.29 3.78 -19.33
C VAL A 90 9.85 4.02 -20.73
N SER A 91 10.01 5.32 -21.04
CA SER A 91 10.68 5.74 -22.27
C SER A 91 12.14 5.31 -22.21
N GLY A 92 12.41 4.10 -22.63
CA GLY A 92 13.69 3.69 -23.16
C GLY A 92 14.85 3.47 -22.20
N LYS A 93 14.69 3.54 -20.88
CA LYS A 93 15.84 3.41 -19.98
C LYS A 93 15.47 2.83 -18.63
N ILE A 94 15.04 1.60 -18.61
CA ILE A 94 15.37 0.77 -17.45
C ILE A 94 16.72 0.15 -17.81
N PRO A 95 17.83 0.57 -17.19
CA PRO A 95 19.05 -0.20 -17.27
C PRO A 95 18.78 -1.46 -16.45
N LEU A 96 18.47 -2.54 -17.14
CA LEU A 96 18.44 -3.89 -16.57
C LEU A 96 19.76 -4.55 -16.95
N PRO A 97 20.79 -4.36 -16.16
CA PRO A 97 22.16 -4.50 -16.64
C PRO A 97 22.55 -5.92 -16.91
N ASP A 98 21.82 -6.91 -16.41
CA ASP A 98 22.14 -8.32 -16.58
C ASP A 98 20.95 -9.20 -17.02
N HIS A 99 19.83 -8.59 -17.42
CA HIS A 99 18.65 -9.28 -17.94
C HIS A 99 18.67 -9.47 -19.47
N GLY A 100 19.77 -9.16 -20.16
CA GLY A 100 19.81 -9.24 -21.62
C GLY A 100 19.18 -8.03 -22.31
N THR A 101 18.42 -8.23 -23.38
CA THR A 101 17.96 -7.16 -24.28
C THR A 101 16.65 -6.49 -23.84
N TYR A 102 16.60 -5.93 -22.69
CA TYR A 102 15.53 -4.99 -22.32
C TYR A 102 15.81 -3.64 -22.98
N SER A 103 15.25 -3.43 -24.14
CA SER A 103 15.48 -2.19 -24.88
C SER A 103 14.23 -1.42 -25.22
N ARG A 104 13.07 -1.80 -24.67
CA ARG A 104 11.80 -1.25 -25.14
C ARG A 104 11.27 -0.15 -24.25
N ALA A 105 10.98 0.97 -24.88
CA ALA A 105 10.04 1.95 -24.39
C ALA A 105 8.65 1.34 -24.40
N HIS A 106 8.12 0.95 -23.27
CA HIS A 106 6.70 0.70 -23.14
C HIS A 106 6.09 1.96 -22.53
N PRO A 107 5.34 2.76 -23.30
CA PRO A 107 4.43 3.73 -22.70
C PRO A 107 3.35 2.91 -21.98
N GLU A 108 3.63 2.47 -20.77
CA GLU A 108 2.64 1.83 -19.95
C GLU A 108 1.65 2.87 -19.45
N ILE A 109 0.63 3.07 -20.23
CA ILE A 109 -0.56 3.76 -19.78
C ILE A 109 -1.31 2.75 -18.93
N GLY A 110 -1.12 2.68 -17.64
CA GLY A 110 -1.79 1.78 -16.69
C GLY A 110 -3.13 1.17 -17.12
N GLY A 111 -3.88 0.66 -16.20
CA GLY A 111 -5.17 0.02 -16.45
C GLY A 111 -5.19 -1.45 -16.04
N ALA A 112 -6.21 -2.18 -16.47
CA ALA A 112 -6.34 -3.61 -16.23
C ALA A 112 -5.60 -4.41 -17.31
N PHE A 113 -4.71 -5.31 -16.87
CA PHE A 113 -3.94 -6.23 -17.71
C PHE A 113 -4.53 -7.65 -17.65
N TYR A 114 -5.86 -7.76 -17.70
CA TYR A 114 -6.57 -9.03 -17.73
C TYR A 114 -7.94 -8.83 -18.38
N ASP A 115 -8.49 -9.88 -18.93
CA ASP A 115 -9.84 -9.85 -19.48
C ASP A 115 -10.87 -9.96 -18.36
N TYR A 116 -11.82 -9.05 -18.31
CA TYR A 116 -12.88 -9.07 -17.32
C TYR A 116 -14.28 -9.05 -17.96
N ASP A 117 -15.21 -9.75 -17.31
CA ASP A 117 -16.60 -9.69 -17.67
C ASP A 117 -17.26 -8.41 -17.11
N PRO A 118 -17.83 -7.55 -17.97
CA PRO A 118 -18.49 -6.30 -17.53
C PRO A 118 -19.56 -6.48 -16.44
N LYS A 119 -20.11 -7.68 -16.29
CA LYS A 119 -21.11 -7.97 -15.24
C LYS A 119 -20.61 -7.69 -13.83
N TYR A 120 -19.30 -7.84 -13.57
CA TYR A 120 -18.71 -7.55 -12.25
C TYR A 120 -18.70 -6.05 -11.93
N PHE A 121 -18.84 -5.21 -12.95
CA PHE A 121 -18.84 -3.75 -12.84
C PHE A 121 -20.21 -3.12 -13.06
N ALA A 122 -21.29 -3.92 -13.00
CA ALA A 122 -22.66 -3.42 -13.17
C ALA A 122 -23.09 -2.40 -12.11
N GLY A 123 -22.45 -2.43 -10.93
CA GLY A 123 -22.73 -1.52 -9.81
C GLY A 123 -22.01 -0.18 -9.86
N THR A 124 -21.19 0.09 -10.89
CA THR A 124 -20.43 1.34 -11.03
C THR A 124 -20.62 1.95 -12.42
N ARG A 125 -20.50 3.27 -12.48
CA ARG A 125 -20.42 4.01 -13.75
C ARG A 125 -18.98 4.02 -14.34
N LEU A 126 -17.99 3.66 -13.53
CA LEU A 126 -16.59 3.57 -13.93
C LEU A 126 -16.36 2.27 -14.70
N LYS A 127 -16.15 2.39 -16.00
CA LYS A 127 -16.01 1.26 -16.94
C LYS A 127 -14.84 1.53 -17.89
N ASP A 128 -14.55 0.55 -18.72
CA ASP A 128 -13.59 0.66 -19.84
C ASP A 128 -12.19 1.09 -19.40
N PHE A 129 -11.66 0.38 -18.39
CA PHE A 129 -10.32 0.64 -17.83
C PHE A 129 -9.28 -0.42 -18.25
N HIS A 130 -9.45 -1.05 -19.41
CA HIS A 130 -8.42 -1.92 -19.97
C HIS A 130 -7.14 -1.14 -20.25
N ALA A 131 -6.01 -1.79 -20.00
CA ALA A 131 -4.73 -1.27 -20.45
C ALA A 131 -4.68 -1.16 -21.97
N ALA A 132 -3.88 -0.22 -22.49
CA ALA A 132 -3.67 -0.08 -23.92
C ALA A 132 -3.02 -1.33 -24.55
N SER A 133 -2.27 -2.13 -23.77
CA SER A 133 -1.77 -3.42 -24.20
C SER A 133 -2.86 -4.48 -23.97
N SER A 134 -3.13 -5.30 -24.98
CA SER A 134 -4.07 -6.42 -24.89
C SER A 134 -3.50 -7.62 -24.11
N PHE A 135 -2.41 -7.48 -23.36
CA PHE A 135 -1.76 -8.59 -22.67
C PHE A 135 -2.57 -9.01 -21.44
N ASN A 136 -3.05 -10.25 -21.46
CA ASN A 136 -3.79 -10.84 -20.35
C ASN A 136 -2.85 -11.57 -19.38
N VAL A 137 -2.34 -10.84 -18.38
CA VAL A 137 -1.40 -11.37 -17.37
C VAL A 137 -1.97 -12.61 -16.68
N ILE A 138 -3.25 -12.63 -16.33
CA ILE A 138 -3.84 -13.80 -15.65
C ILE A 138 -3.95 -14.97 -16.62
N GLY A 139 -4.49 -14.73 -17.82
CA GLY A 139 -4.74 -15.80 -18.81
C GLY A 139 -3.47 -16.40 -19.39
N GLU A 140 -2.40 -15.60 -19.53
CA GLU A 140 -1.17 -16.04 -20.18
C GLU A 140 -0.08 -16.50 -19.20
N VAL A 141 0.05 -15.84 -18.05
CA VAL A 141 1.13 -16.13 -17.09
C VAL A 141 0.72 -17.17 -16.06
N ALA A 142 -0.48 -17.06 -15.47
CA ALA A 142 -0.87 -17.94 -14.37
C ALA A 142 -0.90 -19.45 -14.72
N PRO A 143 -1.31 -19.88 -15.92
CA PRO A 143 -1.21 -21.30 -16.30
C PRO A 143 0.22 -21.82 -16.30
N LYS A 144 1.18 -21.04 -16.80
CA LYS A 144 2.61 -21.40 -16.83
C LYS A 144 3.21 -21.45 -15.42
N MET A 145 2.83 -20.52 -14.54
CA MET A 145 3.21 -20.55 -13.14
C MET A 145 2.67 -21.80 -12.44
N LYS A 146 1.39 -22.11 -12.64
CA LYS A 146 0.75 -23.30 -12.06
C LYS A 146 1.44 -24.58 -12.49
N SER A 147 1.84 -24.73 -13.76
CA SER A 147 2.57 -25.89 -14.26
C SER A 147 3.97 -26.05 -13.64
N ARG A 148 4.55 -24.96 -13.13
CA ARG A 148 5.85 -24.91 -12.44
C ARG A 148 5.71 -25.02 -10.90
N GLY A 149 4.49 -25.19 -10.37
CA GLY A 149 4.23 -25.24 -8.92
C GLY A 149 4.36 -23.88 -8.23
N MET A 150 4.30 -22.78 -8.99
CA MET A 150 4.32 -21.41 -8.47
C MET A 150 2.91 -20.84 -8.30
N ASP A 151 2.71 -19.97 -7.32
CA ASP A 151 1.45 -19.31 -7.10
C ASP A 151 1.38 -17.93 -7.74
N PHE A 152 0.28 -17.71 -8.44
CA PHE A 152 -0.09 -16.43 -9.01
C PHE A 152 -1.01 -15.67 -8.05
N PHE A 153 -0.54 -14.55 -7.48
CA PHE A 153 -1.38 -13.63 -6.73
C PHE A 153 -1.68 -12.40 -7.58
N ALA A 154 -2.96 -12.06 -7.69
CA ALA A 154 -3.36 -10.82 -8.33
C ALA A 154 -2.90 -9.63 -7.47
N TRP A 155 -2.02 -8.79 -8.02
CA TRP A 155 -1.61 -7.54 -7.39
C TRP A 155 -2.46 -6.40 -7.93
N ASP A 156 -3.35 -5.91 -7.07
CA ASP A 156 -4.22 -4.78 -7.36
C ASP A 156 -3.63 -3.52 -6.71
N TYR A 157 -2.87 -2.74 -7.50
CA TYR A 157 -2.18 -1.56 -7.02
C TYR A 157 -2.96 -0.28 -7.36
N ASN A 158 -3.47 0.38 -6.34
CA ASN A 158 -4.48 1.42 -6.44
C ASN A 158 -4.02 2.82 -6.03
N ASN A 159 -2.81 3.22 -6.37
CA ASN A 159 -2.43 4.62 -6.22
C ASN A 159 -3.21 5.47 -7.22
N THR A 160 -4.17 6.23 -6.71
CA THR A 160 -4.92 7.16 -7.54
C THR A 160 -4.08 8.39 -7.83
N ASN A 161 -4.03 8.81 -9.09
CA ASN A 161 -3.22 9.91 -9.58
C ASN A 161 -3.86 10.50 -10.86
N ALA A 162 -3.26 11.54 -11.43
CA ALA A 162 -3.74 12.19 -12.65
C ALA A 162 -3.94 11.22 -13.82
N ASN A 163 -3.22 10.10 -13.86
CA ASN A 163 -3.36 9.10 -14.90
C ASN A 163 -4.71 8.40 -14.86
N MET A 164 -5.27 8.16 -13.65
CA MET A 164 -6.59 7.55 -13.49
C MET A 164 -7.69 8.37 -14.17
N MET A 165 -7.55 9.70 -14.20
CA MET A 165 -8.47 10.60 -14.91
C MET A 165 -8.47 10.35 -16.42
N ARG A 166 -7.37 9.89 -16.98
CA ARG A 166 -7.23 9.58 -18.41
C ARG A 166 -7.62 8.13 -18.72
N LEU A 167 -7.31 7.20 -17.80
CA LEU A 167 -7.53 5.77 -17.98
C LEU A 167 -8.98 5.36 -17.85
N ILE A 168 -9.71 5.98 -16.92
CA ILE A 168 -11.05 5.54 -16.55
C ILE A 168 -12.04 6.66 -16.86
N PRO A 169 -12.90 6.50 -17.89
CA PRO A 169 -13.95 7.48 -18.18
C PRO A 169 -14.83 7.72 -16.95
N GLY A 170 -15.08 9.00 -16.65
CA GLY A 170 -15.86 9.41 -15.48
C GLY A 170 -15.11 9.41 -14.14
N PHE A 171 -13.81 9.07 -14.11
CA PHE A 171 -13.05 9.03 -12.85
C PHE A 171 -13.02 10.39 -12.13
N ALA A 172 -13.07 11.50 -12.86
CA ALA A 172 -13.15 12.83 -12.27
C ALA A 172 -14.38 13.03 -11.36
N GLU A 173 -15.46 12.25 -11.55
CA GLU A 173 -16.66 12.36 -10.72
C GLU A 173 -16.47 11.76 -9.33
N VAL A 174 -15.58 10.76 -9.20
CA VAL A 174 -15.25 10.10 -7.94
C VAL A 174 -14.05 10.74 -7.23
N ALA A 175 -13.45 11.76 -7.83
CA ALA A 175 -12.28 12.44 -7.29
C ALA A 175 -12.58 13.10 -5.95
N GLU A 176 -11.59 13.10 -5.07
CA GLU A 176 -11.62 13.85 -3.82
C GLU A 176 -11.71 15.36 -4.12
N ILE A 177 -12.33 16.06 -3.20
CA ILE A 177 -12.38 17.54 -3.19
C ILE A 177 -11.57 18.00 -1.99
N ASP A 178 -10.61 18.90 -2.23
CA ASP A 178 -9.77 19.44 -1.16
C ASP A 178 -10.51 20.46 -0.30
N VAL A 179 -9.83 20.94 0.74
CA VAL A 179 -10.35 21.93 1.68
C VAL A 179 -10.75 23.26 1.00
N TYR A 180 -10.19 23.56 -0.16
CA TYR A 180 -10.45 24.77 -0.95
C TYR A 180 -11.55 24.58 -2.01
N GLY A 181 -12.12 23.37 -2.10
CA GLY A 181 -13.16 23.04 -3.07
C GLY A 181 -12.64 22.58 -4.43
N LYS A 182 -11.33 22.36 -4.59
CA LYS A 182 -10.70 21.91 -5.83
C LYS A 182 -10.70 20.38 -5.89
N ARG A 183 -11.01 19.81 -7.05
CA ARG A 183 -10.85 18.37 -7.31
C ARG A 183 -9.38 18.01 -7.36
N THR A 184 -9.05 16.85 -6.78
CA THR A 184 -7.69 16.28 -6.76
C THR A 184 -7.60 15.07 -7.66
N ASP A 185 -6.41 14.47 -7.73
CA ASP A 185 -6.17 13.24 -8.49
C ASP A 185 -6.51 11.98 -7.66
N GLY A 186 -6.87 12.14 -6.39
CA GLY A 186 -7.29 11.06 -5.52
C GLY A 186 -8.75 10.69 -5.70
N ALA A 187 -9.11 9.41 -5.53
CA ALA A 187 -10.52 8.98 -5.47
C ALA A 187 -11.01 8.90 -4.03
N CYS A 188 -12.26 9.32 -3.82
CA CYS A 188 -12.87 9.31 -2.50
C CYS A 188 -13.26 7.90 -2.05
N TRP A 189 -12.80 7.47 -0.88
CA TRP A 189 -13.12 6.17 -0.28
C TRP A 189 -14.62 5.98 0.02
N ASN A 190 -15.35 7.08 0.16
CA ASN A 190 -16.79 7.05 0.46
C ASN A 190 -17.66 7.13 -0.81
N HIS A 191 -17.07 7.35 -1.98
CA HIS A 191 -17.84 7.43 -3.22
C HIS A 191 -18.33 6.03 -3.64
N PRO A 192 -19.65 5.81 -3.83
CA PRO A 192 -20.20 4.48 -4.09
C PRO A 192 -19.69 3.85 -5.38
N ASP A 193 -19.54 4.62 -6.46
CA ASP A 193 -19.00 4.12 -7.73
C ASP A 193 -17.54 3.64 -7.60
N TYR A 194 -16.72 4.36 -6.82
CA TYR A 194 -15.34 3.94 -6.61
C TYR A 194 -15.25 2.67 -5.76
N ARG A 195 -16.05 2.58 -4.70
CA ARG A 195 -16.18 1.36 -3.88
C ARG A 195 -16.63 0.17 -4.73
N ALA A 196 -17.65 0.36 -5.57
CA ALA A 196 -18.16 -0.68 -6.47
C ALA A 196 -17.13 -1.11 -7.52
N LEU A 197 -16.32 -0.18 -8.06
CA LEU A 197 -15.21 -0.49 -8.95
C LEU A 197 -14.20 -1.42 -8.26
N LEU A 198 -13.76 -1.08 -7.04
CA LEU A 198 -12.79 -1.88 -6.29
C LEU A 198 -13.32 -3.28 -5.95
N ILE A 199 -14.57 -3.37 -5.50
CA ILE A 199 -15.24 -4.65 -5.22
C ILE A 199 -15.35 -5.48 -6.50
N GLY A 200 -15.78 -4.89 -7.62
CA GLY A 200 -15.92 -5.56 -8.90
C GLY A 200 -14.61 -6.16 -9.39
N ARG A 201 -13.47 -5.52 -9.13
CA ARG A 201 -12.14 -6.10 -9.45
C ARG A 201 -11.87 -7.36 -8.64
N ILE A 202 -12.13 -7.36 -7.33
CA ILE A 202 -11.95 -8.55 -6.49
C ILE A 202 -12.88 -9.69 -6.95
N GLU A 203 -14.13 -9.39 -7.28
CA GLU A 203 -15.08 -10.36 -7.85
C GLU A 203 -14.56 -10.92 -9.19
N SER A 204 -14.04 -10.07 -10.05
CA SER A 204 -13.50 -10.44 -11.35
C SER A 204 -12.30 -11.38 -11.23
N TYR A 205 -11.36 -11.12 -10.32
CA TYR A 205 -10.23 -12.01 -10.09
C TYR A 205 -10.66 -13.39 -9.59
N LEU A 206 -11.53 -13.44 -8.59
CA LEU A 206 -11.88 -14.68 -7.91
C LEU A 206 -12.93 -15.52 -8.63
N SER A 207 -13.90 -14.89 -9.28
CA SER A 207 -14.96 -15.56 -10.02
C SER A 207 -14.65 -15.73 -11.50
N GLY A 208 -13.88 -14.82 -12.09
CA GLY A 208 -13.44 -14.90 -13.48
C GLY A 208 -12.31 -15.90 -13.68
N TYR A 209 -11.42 -16.04 -12.69
CA TYR A 209 -10.23 -16.89 -12.76
C TYR A 209 -10.06 -17.80 -11.53
N PRO A 210 -11.08 -18.61 -11.19
CA PRO A 210 -11.11 -19.36 -9.93
C PRO A 210 -9.96 -20.35 -9.77
N ASP A 211 -9.45 -20.91 -10.86
CA ASP A 211 -8.40 -21.93 -10.86
C ASP A 211 -6.99 -21.37 -11.07
N LEU A 212 -6.86 -20.11 -11.44
CA LEU A 212 -5.60 -19.47 -11.82
C LEU A 212 -5.08 -18.49 -10.75
N VAL A 213 -5.97 -17.72 -10.12
CA VAL A 213 -5.61 -16.78 -9.05
C VAL A 213 -5.56 -17.52 -7.72
N ALA A 214 -4.36 -17.72 -7.19
CA ALA A 214 -4.14 -18.41 -5.91
C ALA A 214 -4.41 -17.51 -4.70
N GLY A 215 -4.25 -16.20 -4.83
CA GLY A 215 -4.50 -15.22 -3.78
C GLY A 215 -4.52 -13.80 -4.32
N ILE A 216 -4.78 -12.84 -3.46
CA ILE A 216 -4.83 -11.42 -3.81
C ILE A 216 -3.96 -10.64 -2.83
N ILE A 217 -3.21 -9.68 -3.36
CA ILE A 217 -2.63 -8.60 -2.58
C ILE A 217 -3.18 -7.26 -3.09
N TRP A 218 -3.65 -6.44 -2.18
CA TRP A 218 -4.16 -5.11 -2.49
C TRP A 218 -3.27 -4.04 -1.87
N GLY A 219 -2.99 -2.97 -2.61
CA GLY A 219 -2.14 -1.89 -2.15
C GLY A 219 -2.61 -0.51 -2.58
N CYS A 220 -2.42 0.43 -1.67
CA CYS A 220 -2.57 1.86 -1.92
C CYS A 220 -1.68 2.64 -0.96
N GLU A 221 -0.90 3.58 -1.50
CA GLU A 221 0.07 4.37 -0.74
C GLU A 221 -0.44 5.79 -0.50
N ARG A 222 -1.65 5.91 0.06
CA ARG A 222 -2.28 7.19 0.36
C ARG A 222 -2.38 7.40 1.86
N MET A 223 -2.19 8.64 2.27
CA MET A 223 -2.25 9.09 3.66
C MET A 223 -3.44 10.03 3.88
N GLY A 224 -3.86 10.12 5.13
CA GLY A 224 -4.91 11.04 5.53
C GLY A 224 -4.50 12.51 5.44
N PRO A 225 -5.48 13.43 5.52
CA PRO A 225 -5.25 14.86 5.26
C PRO A 225 -4.24 15.50 6.22
N LEU A 226 -4.22 15.10 7.49
CA LEU A 226 -3.26 15.65 8.47
C LEU A 226 -1.85 15.10 8.23
N ASP A 227 -1.71 13.81 7.91
CA ASP A 227 -0.41 13.20 7.57
C ASP A 227 0.20 13.88 6.34
N ASN A 228 -0.63 14.16 5.31
CA ASN A 228 -0.19 14.87 4.11
C ASN A 228 0.34 16.27 4.44
N LEU A 229 -0.28 16.98 5.38
CA LEU A 229 0.17 18.30 5.83
C LEU A 229 1.48 18.25 6.62
N ILE A 230 1.61 17.27 7.53
CA ILE A 230 2.76 17.21 8.46
C ILE A 230 4.02 16.67 7.76
N GLY A 231 3.92 15.52 7.15
CA GLY A 231 5.09 14.80 6.65
C GLY A 231 5.04 14.48 5.17
N GLY A 232 3.86 14.61 4.57
CA GLY A 232 3.62 14.17 3.19
C GLY A 232 3.83 12.66 2.98
N GLY A 233 3.16 12.14 1.98
CA GLY A 233 3.36 10.79 1.46
C GLY A 233 3.88 10.83 0.02
N TRP A 234 3.97 9.68 -0.60
CA TRP A 234 4.32 9.54 -2.02
C TRP A 234 3.23 10.13 -2.92
N ALA A 235 1.96 9.94 -2.53
CA ALA A 235 0.80 10.46 -3.19
C ALA A 235 0.17 11.58 -2.36
N THR A 236 0.60 12.81 -2.59
CA THR A 236 0.00 13.99 -1.96
C THR A 236 -1.29 14.34 -2.69
N THR A 237 -2.41 13.92 -2.15
CA THR A 237 -3.74 14.29 -2.68
C THR A 237 -4.26 15.61 -2.10
N GLY A 238 -3.44 16.33 -1.34
CA GLY A 238 -3.82 17.55 -0.65
C GLY A 238 -4.59 17.30 0.66
N ILE A 239 -5.30 18.32 1.14
CA ILE A 239 -6.10 18.26 2.37
C ILE A 239 -7.50 17.77 2.01
N CYS A 240 -7.67 16.48 1.86
CA CYS A 240 -8.88 15.82 1.36
C CYS A 240 -9.51 14.90 2.43
N CYS A 241 -10.81 14.51 2.37
CA CYS A 241 -11.74 14.81 1.30
C CYS A 241 -12.94 15.59 1.83
N PHE A 242 -13.34 16.62 1.12
CA PHE A 242 -14.53 17.45 1.41
C PHE A 242 -15.62 17.30 0.34
N CYS A 243 -15.72 16.13 -0.31
CA CYS A 243 -16.76 15.81 -1.27
C CYS A 243 -18.12 15.57 -0.56
N PRO A 244 -19.26 15.61 -1.26
CA PRO A 244 -20.59 15.43 -0.64
C PRO A 244 -20.68 14.20 0.27
N TYR A 245 -20.16 13.05 -0.15
CA TYR A 245 -20.19 11.81 0.65
C TYR A 245 -19.38 11.90 1.95
N CYS A 246 -18.26 12.65 1.95
CA CYS A 246 -17.49 12.90 3.17
C CYS A 246 -18.17 13.93 4.07
N LEU A 247 -18.84 14.93 3.48
CA LEU A 247 -19.63 15.91 4.24
C LEU A 247 -20.80 15.24 4.95
N ASP A 248 -21.53 14.32 4.27
CA ASP A 248 -22.62 13.56 4.87
C ASP A 248 -22.10 12.67 6.01
N LYS A 249 -21.01 11.95 5.77
CA LYS A 249 -20.37 11.12 6.81
C LYS A 249 -19.90 11.92 8.02
N ALA A 250 -19.44 13.15 7.81
CA ALA A 250 -19.05 14.05 8.89
C ALA A 250 -20.27 14.48 9.72
N ARG A 251 -21.41 14.82 9.08
CA ARG A 251 -22.67 15.12 9.76
C ARG A 251 -23.16 13.94 10.59
N ASP A 252 -23.10 12.72 10.04
CA ASP A 252 -23.49 11.48 10.76
C ASP A 252 -22.60 11.22 12.01
N ARG A 253 -21.45 11.88 12.10
CA ARG A 253 -20.48 11.76 13.20
C ARG A 253 -20.42 13.01 14.08
N ASP A 254 -21.33 13.94 13.91
CA ASP A 254 -21.37 15.22 14.62
C ASP A 254 -20.05 16.02 14.51
N ILE A 255 -19.38 15.93 13.36
CA ILE A 255 -18.15 16.70 13.06
C ILE A 255 -18.55 18.01 12.38
N SER A 256 -18.24 19.16 12.98
CA SER A 256 -18.45 20.46 12.34
C SER A 256 -17.52 20.63 11.14
N ILE A 257 -18.15 20.67 9.96
CA ILE A 257 -17.48 20.79 8.66
C ILE A 257 -16.72 22.11 8.58
N GLU A 258 -17.35 23.19 9.00
CA GLU A 258 -16.81 24.55 8.95
C GLU A 258 -15.56 24.66 9.84
N ARG A 259 -15.63 24.11 11.05
CA ARG A 259 -14.50 24.15 12.00
C ARG A 259 -13.36 23.24 11.56
N ALA A 260 -13.66 22.04 11.02
CA ALA A 260 -12.64 21.18 10.42
C ALA A 260 -11.92 21.91 9.28
N ARG A 261 -12.69 22.51 8.36
CA ARG A 261 -12.14 23.27 7.21
C ARG A 261 -11.28 24.45 7.68
N GLU A 262 -11.76 25.25 8.63
CA GLU A 262 -11.01 26.39 9.18
C GLU A 262 -9.70 25.92 9.83
N GLY A 263 -9.74 24.87 10.65
CA GLY A 263 -8.58 24.32 11.31
C GLY A 263 -7.51 23.84 10.31
N PHE A 264 -7.91 23.11 9.27
CA PHE A 264 -6.99 22.68 8.20
C PHE A 264 -6.40 23.86 7.43
N ILE A 265 -7.20 24.88 7.11
CA ILE A 265 -6.70 26.11 6.44
C ILE A 265 -5.69 26.84 7.32
N LYS A 266 -5.93 26.89 8.65
CA LYS A 266 -4.97 27.52 9.58
C LYS A 266 -3.66 26.73 9.65
N LEU A 267 -3.70 25.39 9.64
CA LEU A 267 -2.51 24.54 9.60
C LEU A 267 -1.74 24.72 8.29
N ASP A 268 -2.43 24.74 7.16
CA ASP A 268 -1.82 24.96 5.86
C ASP A 268 -1.10 26.31 5.79
N ARG A 269 -1.75 27.39 6.26
CA ARG A 269 -1.13 28.72 6.37
C ARG A 269 0.07 28.76 7.32
N LEU A 270 0.02 28.03 8.42
CA LEU A 270 1.16 27.90 9.34
C LEU A 270 2.38 27.30 8.66
N PHE A 271 2.17 26.24 7.87
CA PHE A 271 3.27 25.56 7.18
C PHE A 271 3.76 26.34 5.95
N GLN A 272 2.88 27.06 5.26
CA GLN A 272 3.30 28.03 4.24
C GLN A 272 4.14 29.16 4.85
N ALA A 273 3.76 29.67 6.01
CA ALA A 273 4.53 30.68 6.74
C ALA A 273 5.91 30.16 7.18
N ALA A 274 6.02 28.86 7.50
CA ALA A 274 7.31 28.22 7.76
C ALA A 274 8.22 28.24 6.53
N GLY A 275 7.69 27.93 5.35
CA GLY A 275 8.42 28.05 4.09
C GLY A 275 8.87 29.48 3.76
N ASP A 276 8.11 30.48 4.20
CA ASP A 276 8.44 31.91 4.07
C ASP A 276 9.38 32.41 5.18
N GLY A 277 9.79 31.60 6.15
CA GLY A 277 10.59 32.02 7.30
C GLY A 277 9.84 32.91 8.32
N LYS A 278 8.52 32.90 8.29
CA LYS A 278 7.66 33.73 9.18
C LYS A 278 7.34 32.99 10.47
N ARG A 279 8.25 33.02 11.43
CA ARG A 279 8.12 32.31 12.69
C ARG A 279 7.02 32.91 13.58
N PRO A 280 6.04 32.10 14.07
CA PRO A 280 5.08 32.53 15.10
C PRO A 280 5.80 32.89 16.40
N ALA A 281 5.19 33.79 17.19
CA ALA A 281 5.78 34.25 18.46
C ALA A 281 6.11 33.08 19.43
N ASP A 282 5.21 32.09 19.50
CA ASP A 282 5.36 30.91 20.39
C ASP A 282 6.06 29.73 19.70
N GLY A 283 6.55 29.89 18.46
CA GLY A 283 7.13 28.82 17.66
C GLY A 283 6.10 27.95 16.93
N TYR A 284 6.59 27.11 16.02
CA TYR A 284 5.72 26.33 15.12
C TYR A 284 5.00 25.20 15.84
N PHE A 285 5.68 24.45 16.69
CA PHE A 285 5.06 23.31 17.39
C PHE A 285 3.97 23.76 18.37
N VAL A 286 4.19 24.81 19.15
CA VAL A 286 3.19 25.35 20.07
C VAL A 286 1.98 25.88 19.30
N THR A 287 2.21 26.59 18.20
CA THR A 287 1.13 27.13 17.35
C THR A 287 0.34 25.99 16.68
N PHE A 288 1.03 24.97 16.15
CA PHE A 288 0.40 23.75 15.61
C PHE A 288 -0.52 23.11 16.65
N TRP A 289 -0.01 22.87 17.85
CA TRP A 289 -0.78 22.22 18.91
C TRP A 289 -1.98 23.05 19.36
N ARG A 290 -1.81 24.37 19.45
CA ARG A 290 -2.90 25.31 19.76
C ARG A 290 -4.01 25.24 18.71
N ILE A 291 -3.66 25.19 17.42
CA ILE A 291 -4.67 25.06 16.36
C ILE A 291 -5.45 23.74 16.54
N LEU A 292 -4.80 22.63 16.89
CA LEU A 292 -5.50 21.37 17.15
C LEU A 292 -6.41 21.42 18.38
N LEU A 293 -6.02 22.17 19.43
CA LEU A 293 -6.87 22.38 20.60
C LEU A 293 -8.07 23.27 20.30
N ASP A 294 -7.88 24.33 19.52
CA ASP A 294 -8.95 25.25 19.11
C ASP A 294 -9.89 24.60 18.06
N TYR A 295 -9.38 23.69 17.25
CA TYR A 295 -10.10 23.00 16.17
C TYR A 295 -9.93 21.47 16.26
N PRO A 296 -10.45 20.81 17.31
CA PRO A 296 -10.32 19.35 17.46
C PRO A 296 -10.98 18.56 16.33
N GLU A 297 -11.84 19.21 15.56
CA GLU A 297 -12.48 18.65 14.36
C GLU A 297 -11.47 18.26 13.27
N VAL A 298 -10.27 18.84 13.27
CA VAL A 298 -9.15 18.42 12.39
C VAL A 298 -8.78 16.96 12.67
N LEU A 299 -8.63 16.60 13.95
CA LEU A 299 -8.32 15.21 14.35
C LEU A 299 -9.51 14.27 14.07
N ALA A 300 -10.73 14.72 14.35
CA ALA A 300 -11.93 13.95 14.08
C ALA A 300 -12.10 13.68 12.58
N TRP A 301 -11.84 14.67 11.73
CA TRP A 301 -11.86 14.54 10.27
C TRP A 301 -10.80 13.60 9.75
N HIS A 302 -9.58 13.75 10.23
CA HIS A 302 -8.46 12.87 9.89
C HIS A 302 -8.78 11.41 10.26
N LYS A 303 -9.32 11.18 11.46
CA LYS A 303 -9.77 9.86 11.89
C LYS A 303 -10.89 9.33 10.98
N MET A 304 -11.88 10.14 10.64
CA MET A 304 -12.97 9.74 9.73
C MET A 304 -12.45 9.30 8.35
N TRP A 305 -11.44 9.97 7.82
CA TRP A 305 -10.80 9.59 6.56
C TRP A 305 -10.10 8.22 6.70
N ASN A 306 -9.32 8.01 7.76
CA ASN A 306 -8.64 6.74 8.02
C ASN A 306 -9.66 5.60 8.25
N ASP A 307 -10.73 5.84 8.99
CA ASP A 307 -11.82 4.87 9.17
C ASP A 307 -12.44 4.48 7.82
N SER A 308 -12.61 5.43 6.89
CA SER A 308 -13.13 5.14 5.56
C SER A 308 -12.18 4.27 4.74
N TYR A 309 -10.87 4.46 4.93
CA TYR A 309 -9.84 3.61 4.33
C TYR A 309 -9.85 2.19 4.91
N HIS A 310 -10.01 2.04 6.22
CA HIS A 310 -10.20 0.74 6.86
C HIS A 310 -11.50 0.05 6.43
N GLU A 311 -12.60 0.79 6.30
CA GLU A 311 -13.87 0.26 5.83
C GLU A 311 -13.78 -0.33 4.42
N ILE A 312 -13.09 0.33 3.48
CA ILE A 312 -12.93 -0.23 2.13
C ILE A 312 -12.05 -1.47 2.15
N ARG A 313 -10.93 -1.48 2.88
CA ARG A 313 -10.07 -2.66 3.04
C ARG A 313 -10.87 -3.85 3.60
N SER A 314 -11.65 -3.62 4.65
CA SER A 314 -12.52 -4.64 5.25
C SER A 314 -13.58 -5.14 4.26
N ALA A 315 -14.16 -4.28 3.44
CA ALA A 315 -15.15 -4.67 2.43
C ALA A 315 -14.52 -5.54 1.33
N LEU A 316 -13.31 -5.20 0.86
CA LEU A 316 -12.57 -6.00 -0.13
C LEU A 316 -12.23 -7.39 0.41
N TYR A 317 -11.73 -7.45 1.64
CA TYR A 317 -11.46 -8.72 2.33
C TYR A 317 -12.73 -9.55 2.51
N GLY A 318 -13.83 -8.94 2.99
CA GLY A 318 -15.11 -9.60 3.16
C GLY A 318 -15.67 -10.16 1.85
N THR A 319 -15.54 -9.40 0.75
CA THR A 319 -15.90 -9.86 -0.60
C THR A 319 -15.08 -11.09 -0.99
N ALA A 320 -13.75 -11.02 -0.83
CA ALA A 320 -12.87 -12.13 -1.16
C ALA A 320 -13.19 -13.38 -0.35
N LYS A 321 -13.42 -13.25 0.97
CA LYS A 321 -13.75 -14.39 1.83
C LYS A 321 -15.14 -14.96 1.59
N THR A 322 -16.07 -14.17 1.08
CA THR A 322 -17.40 -14.66 0.67
C THR A 322 -17.31 -15.50 -0.61
N LEU A 323 -16.46 -15.11 -1.56
CA LEU A 323 -16.34 -15.79 -2.85
C LEU A 323 -15.36 -17.00 -2.79
N ALA A 324 -14.27 -16.85 -2.10
CA ALA A 324 -13.19 -17.85 -2.04
C ALA A 324 -12.53 -17.85 -0.66
N PRO A 325 -13.20 -18.39 0.38
CA PRO A 325 -12.73 -18.30 1.78
C PRO A 325 -11.35 -18.90 2.01
N GLN A 326 -10.95 -19.90 1.19
CA GLN A 326 -9.65 -20.57 1.29
C GLN A 326 -8.49 -19.78 0.64
N LYS A 327 -8.78 -18.79 -0.22
CA LYS A 327 -7.72 -18.01 -0.89
C LYS A 327 -7.23 -16.88 0.00
N PRO A 328 -5.91 -16.74 0.18
CA PRO A 328 -5.36 -15.66 0.98
C PRO A 328 -5.60 -14.30 0.33
N PHE A 329 -5.94 -13.33 1.17
CA PHE A 329 -6.08 -11.93 0.80
C PHE A 329 -5.28 -11.08 1.78
N GLY A 330 -4.36 -10.28 1.26
CA GLY A 330 -3.51 -9.45 2.10
C GLY A 330 -3.31 -8.03 1.57
N PHE A 331 -2.61 -7.25 2.38
CA PHE A 331 -2.38 -5.84 2.10
C PHE A 331 -0.89 -5.49 2.01
N HIS A 332 -0.57 -4.62 1.06
CA HIS A 332 0.68 -3.90 1.07
C HIS A 332 0.63 -2.77 2.09
N MET A 333 1.62 -2.75 3.00
CA MET A 333 1.80 -1.69 3.97
C MET A 333 2.95 -0.79 3.51
N VAL A 334 2.64 0.47 3.30
CA VAL A 334 3.60 1.47 2.83
C VAL A 334 4.73 1.69 3.85
N GLN A 335 5.93 1.99 3.37
CA GLN A 335 7.09 2.16 4.25
C GLN A 335 6.92 3.27 5.29
N ASN A 336 6.11 4.29 5.01
CA ASN A 336 5.87 5.39 5.94
C ASN A 336 5.33 4.95 7.30
N ILE A 337 4.64 3.80 7.39
CA ILE A 337 4.16 3.24 8.66
C ILE A 337 5.33 2.90 9.61
N THR A 338 6.52 2.66 9.07
CA THR A 338 7.70 2.29 9.86
C THR A 338 8.40 3.50 10.46
N PHE A 339 8.36 4.64 9.79
CA PHE A 339 9.08 5.83 10.26
C PHE A 339 8.22 7.07 10.51
N SER A 340 6.93 7.08 10.18
CA SER A 340 6.03 8.17 10.58
C SER A 340 5.23 7.79 11.82
N PRO A 341 5.49 8.40 13.00
CA PRO A 341 4.71 8.12 14.18
C PRO A 341 3.23 8.50 14.02
N PHE A 342 2.94 9.50 13.20
CA PHE A 342 1.57 9.94 12.90
C PHE A 342 0.83 8.89 12.07
N TYR A 343 1.45 8.44 10.98
CA TYR A 343 0.85 7.43 10.10
C TYR A 343 0.73 6.07 10.82
N SER A 344 1.74 5.68 11.60
CA SER A 344 1.69 4.45 12.40
C SER A 344 0.55 4.46 13.44
N ALA A 345 0.21 5.64 13.96
CA ALA A 345 -0.93 5.80 14.88
C ALA A 345 -2.28 5.68 14.15
N ALA A 346 -2.36 6.14 12.90
CA ALA A 346 -3.57 6.14 12.10
C ALA A 346 -3.85 4.80 11.42
N ASP A 347 -2.81 4.10 10.94
CA ASP A 347 -2.90 2.84 10.18
C ASP A 347 -2.02 1.77 10.84
N ASN A 348 -2.51 1.12 11.89
CA ASN A 348 -1.75 0.16 12.71
C ASN A 348 -2.04 -1.30 12.35
N TYR A 349 -1.07 -2.17 12.56
CA TYR A 349 -1.18 -3.60 12.24
C TYR A 349 -2.22 -4.33 13.10
N ALA A 350 -2.45 -3.87 14.34
CA ALA A 350 -3.44 -4.45 15.24
C ALA A 350 -4.89 -4.30 14.72
N THR A 351 -5.16 -3.27 13.93
CA THR A 351 -6.45 -3.10 13.25
C THR A 351 -6.54 -3.96 12.00
N ILE A 352 -5.48 -3.99 11.18
CA ILE A 352 -5.46 -4.68 9.88
C ILE A 352 -5.60 -6.18 10.02
N LYS A 353 -5.07 -6.80 11.08
CA LYS A 353 -5.22 -8.24 11.34
C LYS A 353 -6.66 -8.75 11.38
N ASN A 354 -7.62 -7.87 11.60
CA ASN A 354 -9.04 -8.25 11.67
C ASN A 354 -9.67 -8.51 10.29
N TYR A 355 -9.00 -8.07 9.22
CA TYR A 355 -9.47 -8.22 7.84
C TYR A 355 -8.30 -8.45 6.85
N ALA A 356 -7.34 -9.25 7.24
CA ALA A 356 -6.24 -9.71 6.39
C ALA A 356 -5.84 -11.13 6.74
N ASP A 357 -5.34 -11.90 5.78
CA ASP A 357 -4.67 -13.18 6.01
C ASP A 357 -3.16 -12.99 6.10
N PHE A 358 -2.64 -11.95 5.47
CA PHE A 358 -1.23 -11.56 5.51
C PHE A 358 -1.06 -10.06 5.28
N ILE A 359 0.09 -9.54 5.68
CA ILE A 359 0.56 -8.21 5.31
C ILE A 359 1.97 -8.31 4.71
N LYS A 360 2.17 -7.54 3.64
CA LYS A 360 3.48 -7.25 3.08
C LYS A 360 3.91 -5.89 3.62
N ILE A 361 4.91 -5.86 4.50
CA ILE A 361 5.44 -4.62 5.06
C ILE A 361 6.66 -4.15 4.25
N ALA A 362 6.66 -2.89 3.83
CA ALA A 362 7.79 -2.32 3.09
C ALA A 362 8.93 -1.96 4.04
N THR A 363 9.94 -2.82 4.12
CA THR A 363 11.13 -2.67 4.97
C THR A 363 12.40 -2.40 4.15
N TYR A 364 12.29 -1.52 3.15
CA TYR A 364 13.39 -1.16 2.26
C TYR A 364 14.47 -0.41 3.02
N ASN A 365 15.54 -1.08 3.40
CA ASN A 365 16.57 -0.49 4.23
C ASN A 365 17.54 0.38 3.41
N ASN A 366 17.94 -0.03 2.21
CA ASN A 366 18.87 0.77 1.41
C ASN A 366 18.22 2.10 0.97
N ALA A 367 17.04 2.03 0.33
CA ALA A 367 16.26 3.22 -0.02
C ALA A 367 15.70 3.94 1.23
N GLY A 368 15.56 3.23 2.34
CA GLY A 368 14.98 3.72 3.59
C GLY A 368 15.73 4.89 4.22
N GLY A 369 17.06 4.88 4.13
CA GLY A 369 17.88 5.98 4.67
C GLY A 369 17.53 7.32 4.04
N GLY A 370 17.55 7.40 2.71
CA GLY A 370 17.21 8.62 2.01
C GLY A 370 15.73 9.02 2.17
N ARG A 371 14.83 8.04 2.24
CA ARG A 371 13.40 8.29 2.50
C ARG A 371 13.14 8.87 3.88
N MET A 372 13.79 8.33 4.90
CA MET A 372 13.72 8.83 6.27
C MET A 372 14.34 10.23 6.40
N THR A 373 15.47 10.47 5.71
CA THR A 373 16.05 11.82 5.59
C THR A 373 15.03 12.82 5.04
N GLY A 374 14.37 12.48 3.93
CA GLY A 374 13.32 13.32 3.35
C GLY A 374 12.12 13.53 4.27
N PHE A 375 11.74 12.53 5.06
CA PHE A 375 10.66 12.66 6.04
C PHE A 375 11.06 13.61 7.19
N ILE A 376 12.24 13.46 7.76
CA ILE A 376 12.76 14.35 8.82
C ILE A 376 12.85 15.79 8.31
N GLN A 377 13.34 16.00 7.09
CA GLN A 377 13.36 17.34 6.46
C GLN A 377 11.97 17.96 6.39
N ARG A 378 10.96 17.18 6.00
CA ARG A 378 9.58 17.68 5.96
C ARG A 378 9.02 18.01 7.34
N LEU A 379 9.35 17.24 8.38
CA LEU A 379 9.00 17.58 9.76
C LEU A 379 9.62 18.92 10.18
N CYS A 380 10.88 19.18 9.79
CA CYS A 380 11.56 20.46 10.03
C CYS A 380 11.10 21.58 9.08
N ALA A 381 10.30 21.30 8.07
CA ALA A 381 9.63 22.29 7.23
C ALA A 381 8.19 22.57 7.67
N THR A 382 7.68 21.86 8.69
CA THR A 382 6.29 21.94 9.16
C THR A 382 6.23 22.11 10.67
N ILE A 383 5.90 21.05 11.40
CA ILE A 383 5.63 21.10 12.85
C ILE A 383 6.88 21.38 13.69
N PHE A 384 8.06 21.05 13.21
CA PHE A 384 9.33 21.27 13.88
C PHE A 384 10.22 22.29 13.13
N ALA A 385 9.61 23.29 12.48
CA ALA A 385 10.35 24.27 11.72
C ALA A 385 11.24 25.22 12.58
N ASP A 386 11.19 25.08 13.88
CA ASP A 386 12.13 25.72 14.80
C ASP A 386 13.44 24.93 14.98
N ALA A 387 13.52 23.68 14.49
CA ALA A 387 14.67 22.81 14.62
C ALA A 387 15.31 22.49 13.25
N LYS A 388 16.62 22.26 13.25
CA LYS A 388 17.30 21.70 12.09
C LYS A 388 17.18 20.18 12.07
N PRO A 389 17.26 19.54 10.88
CA PRO A 389 17.21 18.08 10.78
C PRO A 389 18.26 17.36 11.65
N GLU A 390 19.47 17.89 11.75
CA GLU A 390 20.55 17.34 12.59
C GLU A 390 20.22 17.38 14.08
N GLU A 391 19.45 18.38 14.51
CA GLU A 391 19.03 18.54 15.91
C GLU A 391 17.83 17.64 16.23
N LEU A 392 16.90 17.46 15.28
CA LEU A 392 15.71 16.62 15.45
C LEU A 392 16.04 15.13 15.39
N THR A 393 16.96 14.71 14.52
CA THR A 393 17.23 13.29 14.23
C THR A 393 17.55 12.45 15.46
N PRO A 394 18.41 12.84 16.41
CA PRO A 394 18.71 12.02 17.57
C PRO A 394 17.49 11.77 18.46
N LEU A 395 16.67 12.80 18.66
CA LEU A 395 15.41 12.66 19.42
C LEU A 395 14.41 11.79 18.68
N TYR A 396 14.26 12.00 17.38
CA TYR A 396 13.39 11.21 16.51
C TYR A 396 13.76 9.72 16.51
N MET A 397 15.04 9.40 16.32
CA MET A 397 15.54 8.02 16.37
C MET A 397 15.23 7.35 17.72
N LYS A 398 15.46 8.06 18.81
CA LYS A 398 15.15 7.56 20.14
C LYS A 398 13.65 7.31 20.33
N MET A 399 12.77 8.22 19.87
CA MET A 399 11.30 8.04 19.94
C MET A 399 10.82 6.84 19.12
N MET A 400 11.39 6.63 17.94
CA MET A 400 11.03 5.51 17.06
C MET A 400 11.74 4.20 17.44
N GLY A 401 12.67 4.26 18.38
CA GLY A 401 13.46 3.11 18.82
C GLY A 401 14.45 2.63 17.77
N TYR A 402 14.97 3.51 16.93
CA TYR A 402 16.00 3.22 15.94
C TYR A 402 17.40 3.60 16.47
N ASP A 403 18.40 2.87 15.98
CA ASP A 403 19.83 3.17 16.17
C ASP A 403 20.49 3.14 14.79
N GLU A 404 20.40 4.28 14.11
CA GLU A 404 20.82 4.42 12.72
C GLU A 404 21.84 5.57 12.59
N ALA A 405 22.42 5.71 11.41
CA ALA A 405 23.43 6.73 11.14
C ALA A 405 22.92 8.17 11.39
N PRO A 406 23.80 9.12 11.69
CA PRO A 406 23.45 10.53 11.79
C PRO A 406 22.79 11.07 10.51
N PHE A 407 22.01 12.13 10.62
CA PHE A 407 21.24 12.71 9.52
C PHE A 407 22.05 12.88 8.22
N GLY A 408 23.25 13.46 8.31
CA GLY A 408 24.09 13.75 7.14
C GLY A 408 24.64 12.51 6.44
N GLU A 409 24.65 11.35 7.09
CA GLU A 409 25.17 10.10 6.56
C GLU A 409 24.04 9.12 6.18
N LEU A 410 22.85 9.30 6.73
CA LEU A 410 21.74 8.35 6.68
C LEU A 410 21.33 7.93 5.25
N ALA A 411 21.34 8.86 4.31
CA ALA A 411 21.00 8.56 2.91
C ALA A 411 22.08 7.69 2.23
N ALA A 412 23.34 7.93 2.52
CA ALA A 412 24.46 7.20 1.93
C ALA A 412 24.70 5.84 2.58
N THR A 413 24.39 5.70 3.88
CA THR A 413 24.55 4.44 4.62
C THR A 413 23.32 3.53 4.52
N GLY A 414 22.13 4.10 4.21
CA GLY A 414 20.85 3.41 4.32
C GLY A 414 20.48 3.15 5.79
N LEU A 415 19.42 2.39 6.01
CA LEU A 415 19.10 1.83 7.32
C LEU A 415 19.81 0.49 7.52
N SER A 416 20.05 0.10 8.76
CA SER A 416 20.70 -1.15 9.12
C SER A 416 19.80 -2.36 8.87
N VAL A 417 20.35 -3.56 8.90
CA VAL A 417 19.54 -4.79 8.86
C VAL A 417 18.69 -4.97 10.13
N ASP A 418 19.07 -4.33 11.23
CA ASP A 418 18.27 -4.32 12.46
C ASP A 418 16.93 -3.61 12.28
N TYR A 419 16.84 -2.64 11.38
CA TYR A 419 15.58 -2.02 10.98
C TYR A 419 14.59 -3.08 10.45
N ILE A 420 15.03 -3.98 9.56
CA ILE A 420 14.18 -5.06 9.02
C ILE A 420 13.72 -5.98 10.14
N ALA A 421 14.65 -6.41 11.00
CA ALA A 421 14.34 -7.30 12.12
C ALA A 421 13.37 -6.64 13.11
N ARG A 422 13.55 -5.38 13.42
CA ARG A 422 12.70 -4.59 14.33
C ARG A 422 11.28 -4.45 13.80
N GLU A 423 11.14 -4.03 12.54
CA GLU A 423 9.83 -3.82 11.93
C GLU A 423 9.08 -5.14 11.75
N THR A 424 9.78 -6.22 11.42
CA THR A 424 9.21 -7.57 11.38
C THR A 424 8.68 -7.98 12.76
N LYS A 425 9.48 -7.83 13.82
CA LYS A 425 9.08 -8.14 15.21
C LYS A 425 7.92 -7.26 15.67
N ARG A 426 7.92 -5.95 15.30
CA ARG A 426 6.81 -5.04 15.61
C ARG A 426 5.51 -5.52 14.98
N ALA A 427 5.53 -5.85 13.69
CA ALA A 427 4.34 -6.36 13.00
C ALA A 427 3.82 -7.68 13.61
N ILE A 428 4.73 -8.59 13.99
CA ILE A 428 4.38 -9.84 14.68
C ILE A 428 3.74 -9.54 16.05
N ALA A 429 4.31 -8.64 16.83
CA ALA A 429 3.79 -8.27 18.15
C ALA A 429 2.40 -7.62 18.05
N ASP A 430 2.22 -6.65 17.16
CA ASP A 430 0.95 -5.93 17.00
C ASP A 430 -0.18 -6.83 16.49
N THR A 431 0.15 -7.78 15.61
CA THR A 431 -0.83 -8.74 15.09
C THR A 431 -1.06 -9.91 16.04
N GLY A 432 -0.18 -10.14 17.02
CA GLY A 432 -0.14 -11.35 17.83
C GLY A 432 0.17 -12.60 16.99
N HIS A 433 0.83 -12.42 15.85
CA HIS A 433 1.14 -13.45 14.84
C HIS A 433 -0.10 -14.24 14.39
N SER A 434 -1.26 -13.58 14.39
CA SER A 434 -2.54 -14.17 13.96
C SER A 434 -2.73 -14.18 12.45
N ILE A 435 -1.90 -13.42 11.74
CA ILE A 435 -1.80 -13.34 10.27
C ILE A 435 -0.34 -13.50 9.86
N GLN A 436 -0.10 -13.79 8.58
CA GLN A 436 1.27 -13.97 8.09
C GLN A 436 1.96 -12.62 7.85
N ILE A 437 3.24 -12.55 8.16
CA ILE A 437 4.06 -11.34 8.04
C ILE A 437 5.14 -11.58 6.99
N TYR A 438 5.09 -10.78 5.91
CA TYR A 438 6.02 -10.82 4.80
C TYR A 438 6.79 -9.50 4.68
N PRO A 439 7.93 -9.33 5.35
CA PRO A 439 8.77 -8.15 5.13
C PRO A 439 9.29 -8.11 3.69
N SER A 440 9.35 -6.91 3.14
CA SER A 440 9.91 -6.67 1.81
C SER A 440 11.36 -6.30 1.93
N VAL A 441 12.24 -7.16 1.45
CA VAL A 441 13.68 -6.88 1.35
C VAL A 441 14.00 -6.08 0.10
N ASP A 442 14.94 -5.18 0.22
CA ASP A 442 15.32 -4.24 -0.84
C ASP A 442 16.24 -4.93 -1.86
N ILE A 443 15.67 -5.35 -2.98
CA ILE A 443 16.42 -5.85 -4.13
C ILE A 443 16.40 -4.78 -5.21
N ASP A 444 17.33 -3.84 -5.12
CA ASP A 444 17.46 -2.73 -6.07
C ASP A 444 16.23 -1.81 -6.18
N VAL A 445 15.60 -1.47 -5.05
CA VAL A 445 14.61 -0.38 -5.03
C VAL A 445 15.29 0.90 -5.52
N PRO A 446 14.72 1.61 -6.51
CA PRO A 446 15.35 2.78 -7.08
C PRO A 446 15.73 3.82 -6.04
N VAL A 447 16.97 4.24 -6.08
CA VAL A 447 17.57 5.22 -5.17
C VAL A 447 18.14 6.41 -5.95
N GLN A 448 18.19 7.56 -5.30
CA GLN A 448 18.81 8.75 -5.89
C GLN A 448 20.33 8.65 -5.89
N PRO A 449 21.03 9.41 -6.74
CA PRO A 449 22.49 9.51 -6.70
C PRO A 449 22.98 9.87 -5.30
N GLY A 450 24.00 9.15 -4.82
CA GLY A 450 24.55 9.34 -3.48
C GLY A 450 23.84 8.57 -2.36
N TRP A 451 22.71 7.90 -2.64
CA TRP A 451 22.09 6.98 -1.70
C TRP A 451 22.76 5.61 -1.74
N LYS A 452 22.56 4.84 -0.68
CA LYS A 452 23.09 3.47 -0.59
C LYS A 452 22.55 2.60 -1.73
N GLN A 453 23.48 1.88 -2.37
CA GLN A 453 23.18 0.89 -3.40
C GLN A 453 23.08 -0.50 -2.79
N THR A 454 22.21 -1.33 -3.33
CA THR A 454 22.06 -2.72 -2.94
C THR A 454 23.26 -3.56 -3.39
N THR A 455 23.69 -4.52 -2.57
CA THR A 455 24.74 -5.49 -2.89
C THR A 455 24.28 -6.92 -2.61
N PRO A 456 24.87 -7.94 -3.28
CA PRO A 456 24.52 -9.34 -3.00
C PRO A 456 24.69 -9.73 -1.53
N GLU A 457 25.74 -9.25 -0.86
CA GLU A 457 26.00 -9.51 0.55
C GLU A 457 24.96 -8.85 1.45
N GLY A 458 24.57 -7.59 1.12
CA GLY A 458 23.49 -6.88 1.81
C GLY A 458 22.18 -7.64 1.73
N VAL A 459 21.77 -8.05 0.52
CA VAL A 459 20.55 -8.84 0.29
C VAL A 459 20.54 -10.14 1.12
N LYS A 460 21.65 -10.88 1.15
CA LYS A 460 21.75 -12.10 2.00
C LYS A 460 21.55 -11.77 3.49
N ALA A 461 22.14 -10.69 3.96
CA ALA A 461 21.98 -10.25 5.35
C ALA A 461 20.53 -9.84 5.67
N GLU A 462 19.87 -9.12 4.77
CA GLU A 462 18.49 -8.68 4.88
C GLU A 462 17.50 -9.85 4.95
N VAL A 463 17.63 -10.81 4.03
CA VAL A 463 16.80 -12.03 4.02
C VAL A 463 16.96 -12.81 5.32
N ARG A 464 18.22 -12.99 5.77
CA ARG A 464 18.49 -13.70 7.05
C ARG A 464 17.91 -12.96 8.24
N ALA A 465 18.01 -11.63 8.28
CA ALA A 465 17.45 -10.81 9.35
C ALA A 465 15.93 -10.92 9.44
N ALA A 466 15.23 -10.91 8.29
CA ALA A 466 13.79 -11.08 8.21
C ALA A 466 13.33 -12.42 8.81
N PHE A 467 13.91 -13.54 8.37
CA PHE A 467 13.56 -14.85 8.88
C PHE A 467 13.98 -15.07 10.35
N ALA A 468 15.14 -14.56 10.75
CA ALA A 468 15.59 -14.59 12.15
C ALA A 468 14.67 -13.80 13.09
N ALA A 469 13.97 -12.79 12.56
CA ALA A 469 12.96 -12.04 13.28
C ALA A 469 11.60 -12.72 13.38
N GLY A 470 11.41 -13.87 12.71
CA GLY A 470 10.20 -14.68 12.74
C GLY A 470 9.25 -14.45 11.56
N ALA A 471 9.73 -13.88 10.45
CA ALA A 471 8.93 -13.73 9.24
C ALA A 471 8.43 -15.08 8.69
N ASP A 472 7.20 -15.12 8.17
CA ASP A 472 6.63 -16.30 7.51
C ASP A 472 7.10 -16.46 6.06
N GLY A 473 7.75 -15.47 5.54
CA GLY A 473 8.31 -15.38 4.20
C GLY A 473 8.88 -14.01 3.92
N VAL A 474 9.35 -13.79 2.71
CA VAL A 474 9.90 -12.50 2.26
C VAL A 474 9.35 -12.11 0.89
N VAL A 475 9.26 -10.81 0.65
CA VAL A 475 8.96 -10.28 -0.68
C VAL A 475 10.21 -9.58 -1.20
N LEU A 476 10.77 -10.11 -2.28
CA LEU A 476 11.91 -9.54 -2.98
C LEU A 476 11.42 -8.31 -3.75
N SER A 477 11.85 -7.13 -3.38
CA SER A 477 11.25 -5.87 -3.80
C SER A 477 12.28 -4.88 -4.41
N ARG A 478 11.84 -3.91 -5.21
CA ARG A 478 10.43 -3.54 -5.36
C ARG A 478 9.76 -4.37 -6.45
N GLU A 479 10.22 -4.34 -7.66
CA GLU A 479 9.70 -5.12 -8.80
C GLU A 479 10.83 -5.71 -9.64
N TYR A 480 10.52 -6.78 -10.37
CA TYR A 480 11.49 -7.57 -11.12
C TYR A 480 12.34 -6.74 -12.10
N THR A 481 11.73 -5.78 -12.80
CA THR A 481 12.42 -4.95 -13.80
C THR A 481 13.42 -3.95 -13.22
N GLU A 482 13.47 -3.80 -11.91
CA GLU A 482 14.41 -2.94 -11.20
C GLU A 482 15.60 -3.72 -10.62
N MET A 483 15.51 -5.07 -10.60
CA MET A 483 16.44 -5.95 -9.90
C MET A 483 17.60 -6.38 -10.78
N TRP A 484 18.82 -6.30 -10.23
CA TRP A 484 19.96 -7.01 -10.81
C TRP A 484 19.80 -8.51 -10.54
N LEU A 485 20.00 -9.36 -11.55
CA LEU A 485 19.88 -10.82 -11.37
C LEU A 485 20.88 -11.37 -10.36
N LYS A 486 22.06 -10.75 -10.21
CA LYS A 486 23.02 -11.10 -9.16
C LYS A 486 22.47 -10.88 -7.74
N ASN A 487 21.70 -9.82 -7.52
CA ASN A 487 21.06 -9.53 -6.23
C ASN A 487 19.86 -10.46 -6.00
N LEU A 488 19.08 -10.73 -7.03
CA LEU A 488 18.03 -11.74 -6.99
C LEU A 488 18.60 -13.14 -6.65
N ALA A 489 19.74 -13.53 -7.27
CA ALA A 489 20.40 -14.79 -6.97
C ALA A 489 20.90 -14.87 -5.52
N ALA A 490 21.42 -13.75 -4.98
CA ALA A 490 21.83 -13.69 -3.58
C ALA A 490 20.65 -13.92 -2.61
N ALA A 491 19.46 -13.39 -2.92
CA ALA A 491 18.25 -13.66 -2.14
C ALA A 491 17.84 -15.14 -2.22
N GLY A 492 17.90 -15.73 -3.42
CA GLY A 492 17.62 -17.16 -3.63
C GLY A 492 18.59 -18.06 -2.86
N ASP A 493 19.89 -17.74 -2.84
CA ASP A 493 20.88 -18.49 -2.06
C ASP A 493 20.54 -18.44 -0.57
N ALA A 494 20.26 -17.25 -0.03
CA ALA A 494 19.93 -17.07 1.37
C ALA A 494 18.66 -17.85 1.78
N THR A 495 17.61 -17.82 0.94
CA THR A 495 16.37 -18.56 1.23
C THR A 495 16.57 -20.07 1.12
N ARG A 496 17.34 -20.59 0.16
CA ARG A 496 17.71 -22.01 0.07
C ARG A 496 18.46 -22.48 1.31
N GLU A 497 19.45 -21.71 1.76
CA GLU A 497 20.20 -22.01 3.00
C GLU A 497 19.30 -22.06 4.24
N ILE A 498 18.30 -21.15 4.32
CA ILE A 498 17.37 -21.09 5.45
C ILE A 498 16.44 -22.30 5.44
N PHE A 499 15.88 -22.62 4.27
CA PHE A 499 14.89 -23.71 4.15
C PHE A 499 15.51 -25.11 4.17
N ALA A 500 16.81 -25.24 3.92
CA ALA A 500 17.54 -26.50 4.06
C ALA A 500 17.85 -26.88 5.53
N LYS A 501 17.68 -25.93 6.45
CA LYS A 501 17.86 -26.22 7.90
C LYS A 501 16.62 -26.92 8.44
N PRO A 502 16.79 -28.07 9.13
CA PRO A 502 15.67 -28.84 9.68
C PRO A 502 14.89 -28.10 10.77
#